data_50d57617abffcbaa3fab1c3fbd9d3ca9
#
_entry.id   50d57617abffcbaa3fab1c3fbd9d3ca9
#
_cell.length_a   1.000
_cell.length_b   1.000
_cell.length_c   1.000
_cell.angle_alpha   90.00
_cell.angle_beta   90.00
_cell.angle_gamma   90.00
#
_symmetry.space_group_name_H-M   'P 1'
#
loop_
_entity.id
_entity.type
_entity.pdbx_description
1 polymer ?
#
loop_
_entity_poly.entity_id
_entity_poly.type
_entity_poly.pdbx_seq_one_letter_code
_entity_poly.pdbx_strand_id
1 'polypeptide(L)'
;MPTSIKFWDRIAERYSRRPIADEAAYRKKLEVTRQYFRPDMEVLELGCGTGSTAIKHAPFVRHIRAVDISSKMIEIARARANGVANVTFEQASVEDLEVEEGSVDAVLTLSLLHLLEDKESAIAKIRRLLKPGGIFVSSTACLGDTMKWFKIVAPIGQFLGLIPTVKLFTVQELVNSLIDAGFKIDYQWQPGPGKAVFIVAKKRG
;
A
#
# COMPACT_ATOMS: atom_id res chain seq x y z
N MET A 1 5.68 -2.08 -17.13
CA MET A 1 5.65 -3.18 -16.12
C MET A 1 6.94 -4.00 -15.98
N PRO A 2 7.65 -4.47 -17.02
CA PRO A 2 8.88 -5.26 -16.80
C PRO A 2 9.96 -4.55 -15.99
N THR A 3 10.04 -3.22 -16.09
CA THR A 3 11.09 -2.40 -15.44
C THR A 3 10.90 -2.27 -13.92
N SER A 4 9.64 -2.12 -13.46
CA SER A 4 9.34 -2.01 -12.02
C SER A 4 9.62 -3.32 -11.27
N ILE A 5 9.23 -4.48 -11.83
CA ILE A 5 9.51 -5.79 -11.23
C ILE A 5 11.01 -5.98 -11.05
N LYS A 6 11.80 -5.80 -12.13
CA LYS A 6 13.27 -5.92 -12.09
C LYS A 6 13.92 -4.98 -11.08
N PHE A 7 13.38 -3.76 -10.94
CA PHE A 7 13.87 -2.80 -9.95
C PHE A 7 13.68 -3.34 -8.52
N TRP A 8 12.45 -3.76 -8.17
CA TRP A 8 12.13 -4.24 -6.83
C TRP A 8 12.84 -5.56 -6.49
N ASP A 9 12.93 -6.50 -7.44
CA ASP A 9 13.70 -7.72 -7.25
C ASP A 9 15.18 -7.43 -6.95
N ARG A 10 15.79 -6.50 -7.71
CA ARG A 10 17.21 -6.14 -7.52
C ARG A 10 17.50 -5.55 -6.14
N ILE A 11 16.57 -4.81 -5.56
CA ILE A 11 16.80 -4.13 -4.27
C ILE A 11 16.25 -4.88 -3.06
N ALA A 12 15.49 -5.96 -3.25
CA ALA A 12 14.71 -6.63 -2.19
C ALA A 12 15.54 -6.98 -0.96
N GLU A 13 16.69 -7.60 -1.13
CA GLU A 13 17.62 -7.95 -0.05
C GLU A 13 18.08 -6.71 0.75
N ARG A 14 18.54 -5.68 0.03
CA ARG A 14 18.99 -4.43 0.67
C ARG A 14 17.84 -3.71 1.36
N TYR A 15 16.65 -3.72 0.73
CA TYR A 15 15.43 -3.12 1.29
C TYR A 15 15.03 -3.84 2.57
N SER A 16 15.09 -5.17 2.60
CA SER A 16 14.71 -5.98 3.75
C SER A 16 15.54 -5.71 5.02
N ARG A 17 16.78 -5.27 4.84
CA ARG A 17 17.72 -4.98 5.95
C ARG A 17 17.66 -3.52 6.42
N ARG A 18 16.93 -2.64 5.70
CA ARG A 18 16.82 -1.23 6.11
C ARG A 18 15.97 -1.09 7.35
N PRO A 19 16.44 -0.33 8.35
CA PRO A 19 15.60 0.05 9.47
C PRO A 19 14.44 0.93 8.98
N ILE A 20 13.35 0.92 9.71
CA ILE A 20 12.21 1.81 9.45
C ILE A 20 12.67 3.24 9.76
N ALA A 21 12.59 4.12 8.76
CA ALA A 21 13.13 5.47 8.85
C ALA A 21 12.44 6.34 9.94
N ASP A 22 11.17 6.05 10.23
CA ASP A 22 10.37 6.72 11.25
C ASP A 22 9.50 5.68 11.98
N GLU A 23 10.09 5.07 13.00
CA GLU A 23 9.41 4.03 13.78
C GLU A 23 8.19 4.54 14.56
N ALA A 24 8.22 5.79 15.01
CA ALA A 24 7.10 6.37 15.72
C ALA A 24 5.89 6.54 14.80
N ALA A 25 6.13 7.10 13.60
CA ALA A 25 5.09 7.21 12.59
C ALA A 25 4.58 5.83 12.13
N TYR A 26 5.46 4.86 11.97
CA TYR A 26 5.06 3.50 11.59
C TYR A 26 4.20 2.83 12.67
N ARG A 27 4.60 2.90 13.95
CA ARG A 27 3.79 2.40 15.07
C ARG A 27 2.41 3.05 15.12
N LYS A 28 2.35 4.37 15.00
CA LYS A 28 1.08 5.10 14.98
C LYS A 28 0.15 4.61 13.85
N LYS A 29 0.68 4.38 12.64
CA LYS A 29 -0.10 3.82 11.53
C LYS A 29 -0.66 2.43 11.86
N LEU A 30 0.15 1.56 12.45
CA LEU A 30 -0.29 0.24 12.88
C LEU A 30 -1.39 0.33 13.94
N GLU A 31 -1.21 1.16 14.95
CA GLU A 31 -2.16 1.35 16.05
C GLU A 31 -3.51 1.89 15.55
N VAL A 32 -3.48 2.92 14.71
CA VAL A 32 -4.71 3.47 14.11
C VAL A 32 -5.39 2.44 13.22
N THR A 33 -4.64 1.71 12.38
CA THR A 33 -5.24 0.66 11.54
C THR A 33 -5.95 -0.40 12.37
N ARG A 34 -5.33 -0.83 13.49
CA ARG A 34 -5.90 -1.85 14.40
C ARG A 34 -7.20 -1.42 15.06
N GLN A 35 -7.45 -0.12 15.26
CA GLN A 35 -8.72 0.37 15.80
C GLN A 35 -9.91 0.09 14.88
N TYR A 36 -9.66 -0.19 13.60
CA TYR A 36 -10.67 -0.55 12.62
C TYR A 36 -10.80 -2.05 12.40
N PHE A 37 -9.86 -2.84 12.90
CA PHE A 37 -9.87 -4.29 12.71
C PHE A 37 -10.81 -4.99 13.67
N ARG A 38 -11.33 -6.12 13.21
CA ARG A 38 -12.05 -7.12 14.00
C ARG A 38 -11.48 -8.52 13.69
N PRO A 39 -11.57 -9.46 14.64
CA PRO A 39 -11.00 -10.81 14.48
C PRO A 39 -11.59 -11.63 13.32
N ASP A 40 -12.76 -11.26 12.82
CA ASP A 40 -13.46 -11.93 11.72
C ASP A 40 -13.12 -11.39 10.32
N MET A 41 -12.30 -10.35 10.23
CA MET A 41 -12.02 -9.66 8.96
C MET A 41 -11.10 -10.43 8.02
N GLU A 42 -11.48 -10.40 6.73
CA GLU A 42 -10.63 -10.74 5.59
C GLU A 42 -9.94 -9.46 5.08
N VAL A 43 -8.62 -9.45 5.07
CA VAL A 43 -7.81 -8.28 4.72
C VAL A 43 -6.98 -8.57 3.47
N LEU A 44 -6.90 -7.59 2.57
CA LEU A 44 -6.02 -7.61 1.41
C LEU A 44 -4.95 -6.51 1.56
N GLU A 45 -3.68 -6.87 1.53
CA GLU A 45 -2.58 -5.91 1.47
C GLU A 45 -1.95 -5.91 0.07
N LEU A 46 -2.02 -4.77 -0.62
CA LEU A 46 -1.45 -4.56 -1.95
C LEU A 46 -0.08 -3.87 -1.83
N GLY A 47 0.95 -4.43 -2.47
CA GLY A 47 2.32 -3.95 -2.37
C GLY A 47 2.92 -4.22 -0.99
N CYS A 48 2.79 -5.45 -0.49
CA CYS A 48 3.20 -5.82 0.87
C CYS A 48 4.72 -5.81 1.09
N GLY A 49 5.52 -5.71 0.03
CA GLY A 49 6.97 -5.78 0.10
C GLY A 49 7.44 -7.03 0.83
N THR A 50 8.27 -6.84 1.86
CA THR A 50 8.82 -7.94 2.67
C THR A 50 7.89 -8.42 3.80
N GLY A 51 6.58 -8.11 3.74
CA GLY A 51 5.53 -8.67 4.59
C GLY A 51 5.44 -8.14 6.01
N SER A 52 6.28 -7.17 6.40
CA SER A 52 6.38 -6.74 7.80
C SER A 52 5.05 -6.22 8.37
N THR A 53 4.23 -5.54 7.58
CA THR A 53 2.94 -4.99 8.04
C THR A 53 1.89 -6.08 8.15
N ALA A 54 1.75 -6.95 7.14
CA ALA A 54 0.85 -8.10 7.19
C ALA A 54 1.10 -8.95 8.44
N ILE A 55 2.37 -9.32 8.70
CA ILE A 55 2.76 -10.12 9.86
C ILE A 55 2.36 -9.44 11.18
N LYS A 56 2.57 -8.11 11.28
CA LYS A 56 2.22 -7.35 12.50
C LYS A 56 0.71 -7.17 12.69
N HIS A 57 -0.07 -7.26 11.62
CA HIS A 57 -1.53 -7.17 11.66
C HIS A 57 -2.24 -8.52 11.80
N ALA A 58 -1.58 -9.61 11.46
CA ALA A 58 -2.13 -10.96 11.51
C ALA A 58 -2.86 -11.30 12.83
N PRO A 59 -2.34 -10.96 14.04
CA PRO A 59 -3.03 -11.30 15.29
C PRO A 59 -4.39 -10.62 15.51
N PHE A 60 -4.76 -9.65 14.67
CA PHE A 60 -5.94 -8.80 14.88
C PHE A 60 -7.08 -9.08 13.89
N VAL A 61 -6.89 -10.02 12.97
CA VAL A 61 -7.83 -10.32 11.88
C VAL A 61 -7.90 -11.83 11.62
N ARG A 62 -8.90 -12.25 10.88
CA ARG A 62 -9.08 -13.65 10.50
C ARG A 62 -7.97 -14.12 9.56
N HIS A 63 -7.77 -13.36 8.48
CA HIS A 63 -6.78 -13.70 7.46
C HIS A 63 -6.31 -12.45 6.72
N ILE A 64 -5.05 -12.46 6.27
CA ILE A 64 -4.48 -11.45 5.39
C ILE A 64 -3.95 -12.12 4.12
N ARG A 65 -4.51 -11.72 2.97
CA ARG A 65 -3.91 -11.98 1.67
C ARG A 65 -3.02 -10.79 1.32
N ALA A 66 -1.71 -11.01 1.21
CA ALA A 66 -0.71 -9.98 0.98
C ALA A 66 -0.01 -10.21 -0.37
N VAL A 67 -0.05 -9.22 -1.25
CA VAL A 67 0.49 -9.37 -2.62
C VAL A 67 1.54 -8.32 -2.93
N ASP A 68 2.52 -8.70 -3.74
CA ASP A 68 3.54 -7.80 -4.30
C ASP A 68 3.92 -8.26 -5.71
N ILE A 69 4.33 -7.32 -6.57
CA ILE A 69 4.78 -7.65 -7.94
C ILE A 69 6.14 -8.34 -7.96
N SER A 70 6.95 -8.17 -6.94
CA SER A 70 8.31 -8.69 -6.84
C SER A 70 8.32 -10.09 -6.22
N SER A 71 8.79 -11.07 -6.99
CA SER A 71 8.97 -12.45 -6.50
C SER A 71 9.96 -12.50 -5.33
N LYS A 72 11.01 -11.67 -5.35
CA LYS A 72 12.01 -11.60 -4.29
C LYS A 72 11.47 -11.00 -2.99
N MET A 73 10.60 -10.00 -3.08
CA MET A 73 9.90 -9.47 -1.91
C MET A 73 9.01 -10.55 -1.27
N ILE A 74 8.25 -11.30 -2.06
CA ILE A 74 7.39 -12.38 -1.60
C ILE A 74 8.20 -13.53 -0.97
N GLU A 75 9.33 -13.91 -1.55
CA GLU A 75 10.24 -14.91 -0.98
C GLU A 75 10.70 -14.50 0.43
N ILE A 76 11.13 -13.26 0.59
CA ILE A 76 11.53 -12.71 1.90
C ILE A 76 10.34 -12.62 2.87
N ALA A 77 9.17 -12.22 2.39
CA ALA A 77 7.97 -12.13 3.21
C ALA A 77 7.55 -13.50 3.77
N ARG A 78 7.56 -14.53 2.93
CA ARG A 78 7.29 -15.92 3.35
C ARG A 78 8.29 -16.42 4.38
N ALA A 79 9.58 -16.16 4.19
CA ALA A 79 10.62 -16.53 5.15
C ALA A 79 10.42 -15.84 6.51
N ARG A 80 9.98 -14.58 6.53
CA ARG A 80 9.71 -13.81 7.76
C ARG A 80 8.44 -14.25 8.48
N ALA A 81 7.47 -14.77 7.75
CA ALA A 81 6.17 -15.18 8.30
C ALA A 81 6.21 -16.57 8.97
N ASN A 82 7.38 -17.14 9.17
CA ASN A 82 7.51 -18.44 9.84
C ASN A 82 6.74 -18.45 11.17
N GLY A 83 5.77 -19.39 11.31
CA GLY A 83 4.88 -19.48 12.47
C GLY A 83 3.62 -18.60 12.44
N VAL A 84 3.41 -17.78 11.40
CA VAL A 84 2.18 -16.98 11.21
C VAL A 84 1.27 -17.69 10.22
N ALA A 85 0.25 -18.38 10.71
CA ALA A 85 -0.60 -19.26 9.88
C ALA A 85 -1.68 -18.53 9.07
N ASN A 86 -2.07 -17.33 9.49
CA ASN A 86 -3.20 -16.58 8.89
C ASN A 86 -2.76 -15.45 7.94
N VAL A 87 -1.58 -15.57 7.33
CA VAL A 87 -1.13 -14.68 6.26
C VAL A 87 -0.73 -15.51 5.05
N THR A 88 -1.27 -15.15 3.88
CA THR A 88 -0.88 -15.72 2.58
C THR A 88 -0.14 -14.68 1.78
N PHE A 89 1.06 -15.03 1.25
CA PHE A 89 1.84 -14.16 0.38
C PHE A 89 1.82 -14.66 -1.06
N GLU A 90 1.49 -13.78 -1.99
CA GLU A 90 1.34 -14.10 -3.41
C GLU A 90 2.01 -13.06 -4.30
N GLN A 91 2.65 -13.51 -5.38
CA GLN A 91 3.15 -12.59 -6.40
C GLN A 91 2.02 -12.22 -7.34
N ALA A 92 1.59 -10.97 -7.31
CA ALA A 92 0.58 -10.44 -8.22
C ALA A 92 0.75 -8.92 -8.40
N SER A 93 0.34 -8.40 -9.56
CA SER A 93 0.16 -6.96 -9.73
C SER A 93 -1.23 -6.53 -9.24
N VAL A 94 -1.41 -5.24 -8.97
CA VAL A 94 -2.74 -4.71 -8.61
C VAL A 94 -3.72 -4.88 -9.77
N GLU A 95 -3.24 -4.77 -10.99
CA GLU A 95 -4.03 -4.85 -12.21
C GLU A 95 -4.54 -6.28 -12.47
N ASP A 96 -3.63 -7.27 -12.36
CA ASP A 96 -3.90 -8.67 -12.71
C ASP A 96 -4.52 -9.47 -11.55
N LEU A 97 -4.52 -8.89 -10.33
CA LEU A 97 -5.04 -9.58 -9.15
C LEU A 97 -6.53 -9.86 -9.28
N GLU A 98 -6.89 -11.15 -9.20
CA GLU A 98 -8.26 -11.62 -9.15
C GLU A 98 -8.72 -11.78 -7.70
N VAL A 99 -9.75 -11.05 -7.34
CA VAL A 99 -10.44 -11.10 -6.04
C VAL A 99 -11.92 -10.85 -6.31
N GLU A 100 -12.78 -11.62 -5.68
CA GLU A 100 -14.23 -11.46 -5.78
C GLU A 100 -14.66 -10.09 -5.26
N GLU A 101 -15.56 -9.43 -5.98
CA GLU A 101 -16.09 -8.13 -5.58
C GLU A 101 -16.89 -8.24 -4.27
N GLY A 102 -16.73 -7.26 -3.39
CA GLY A 102 -17.41 -7.24 -2.10
C GLY A 102 -17.00 -8.38 -1.14
N SER A 103 -15.81 -8.95 -1.31
CA SER A 103 -15.36 -10.10 -0.51
C SER A 103 -14.45 -9.74 0.67
N VAL A 104 -13.78 -8.57 0.64
CA VAL A 104 -12.83 -8.19 1.68
C VAL A 104 -13.36 -7.08 2.59
N ASP A 105 -13.00 -7.14 3.86
CA ASP A 105 -13.41 -6.15 4.88
C ASP A 105 -12.46 -4.94 4.90
N ALA A 106 -11.19 -5.16 4.58
CA ALA A 106 -10.18 -4.11 4.55
C ALA A 106 -9.19 -4.29 3.40
N VAL A 107 -8.76 -3.18 2.78
CA VAL A 107 -7.64 -3.14 1.85
C VAL A 107 -6.58 -2.18 2.37
N LEU A 108 -5.32 -2.62 2.36
CA LEU A 108 -4.17 -1.82 2.77
C LEU A 108 -3.28 -1.52 1.57
N THR A 109 -2.82 -0.26 1.44
CA THR A 109 -1.80 0.16 0.45
C THR A 109 -0.78 1.06 1.13
N LEU A 110 0.26 0.46 1.70
CA LEU A 110 1.28 1.21 2.43
C LEU A 110 2.49 1.45 1.55
N SER A 111 2.65 2.68 1.09
CA SER A 111 3.69 3.12 0.14
C SER A 111 3.54 2.53 -1.29
N LEU A 112 2.33 2.38 -1.77
CA LEU A 112 2.05 1.82 -3.09
C LEU A 112 1.49 2.84 -4.10
N LEU A 113 0.44 3.61 -3.76
CA LEU A 113 -0.34 4.38 -4.74
C LEU A 113 0.50 5.34 -5.60
N HIS A 114 1.57 5.91 -5.06
CA HIS A 114 2.47 6.80 -5.80
C HIS A 114 3.40 6.05 -6.78
N LEU A 115 3.40 4.73 -6.76
CA LEU A 115 4.17 3.86 -7.66
C LEU A 115 3.33 3.30 -8.82
N LEU A 116 2.00 3.44 -8.75
CA LEU A 116 1.07 2.97 -9.77
C LEU A 116 0.98 3.98 -10.93
N GLU A 117 0.82 3.48 -12.15
CA GLU A 117 0.62 4.33 -13.32
C GLU A 117 -0.73 5.03 -13.28
N ASP A 118 -1.75 4.32 -12.84
CA ASP A 118 -3.13 4.80 -12.70
C ASP A 118 -3.66 4.48 -11.28
N LYS A 119 -3.49 5.46 -10.38
CA LYS A 119 -4.00 5.33 -9.01
C LYS A 119 -5.53 5.39 -8.95
N GLU A 120 -6.18 6.07 -9.90
CA GLU A 120 -7.64 6.19 -9.98
C GLU A 120 -8.27 4.83 -10.27
N SER A 121 -7.78 4.11 -11.27
CA SER A 121 -8.23 2.74 -11.57
C SER A 121 -7.97 1.78 -10.40
N ALA A 122 -6.82 1.91 -9.72
CA ALA A 122 -6.52 1.11 -8.54
C ALA A 122 -7.49 1.41 -7.38
N ILE A 123 -7.76 2.68 -7.09
CA ILE A 123 -8.72 3.10 -6.05
C ILE A 123 -10.13 2.61 -6.38
N ALA A 124 -10.56 2.71 -7.65
CA ALA A 124 -11.85 2.19 -8.09
C ALA A 124 -11.93 0.66 -7.95
N LYS A 125 -10.87 -0.08 -8.31
CA LYS A 125 -10.77 -1.53 -8.09
C LYS A 125 -10.87 -1.86 -6.59
N ILE A 126 -10.10 -1.21 -5.74
CA ILE A 126 -10.14 -1.39 -4.29
C ILE A 126 -11.56 -1.21 -3.75
N ARG A 127 -12.26 -0.16 -4.22
CA ARG A 127 -13.64 0.07 -3.80
C ARG A 127 -14.58 -1.08 -4.17
N ARG A 128 -14.42 -1.67 -5.37
CA ARG A 128 -15.24 -2.82 -5.77
C ARG A 128 -14.98 -4.03 -4.89
N LEU A 129 -13.71 -4.31 -4.56
CA LEU A 129 -13.32 -5.46 -3.73
C LEU A 129 -13.85 -5.39 -2.31
N LEU A 130 -13.99 -4.17 -1.75
CA LEU A 130 -14.46 -3.97 -0.39
C LEU A 130 -15.95 -4.29 -0.24
N LYS A 131 -16.31 -4.95 0.86
CA LYS A 131 -17.68 -5.07 1.35
C LYS A 131 -18.30 -3.69 1.61
N PRO A 132 -19.64 -3.54 1.61
CA PRO A 132 -20.28 -2.34 2.14
C PRO A 132 -19.77 -2.01 3.55
N GLY A 133 -19.39 -0.76 3.79
CA GLY A 133 -18.80 -0.32 5.06
C GLY A 133 -17.34 -0.76 5.29
N GLY A 134 -16.73 -1.48 4.35
CA GLY A 134 -15.33 -1.88 4.40
C GLY A 134 -14.38 -0.68 4.36
N ILE A 135 -13.15 -0.88 4.83
CA ILE A 135 -12.16 0.18 4.99
C ILE A 135 -11.02 0.09 3.97
N PHE A 136 -10.58 1.23 3.52
CA PHE A 136 -9.36 1.39 2.74
C PHE A 136 -8.33 2.18 3.55
N VAL A 137 -7.18 1.59 3.84
CA VAL A 137 -6.05 2.21 4.55
C VAL A 137 -4.93 2.47 3.58
N SER A 138 -4.53 3.73 3.47
CA SER A 138 -3.44 4.17 2.58
C SER A 138 -2.37 4.93 3.35
N SER A 139 -1.11 4.68 3.02
CA SER A 139 0.00 5.56 3.39
C SER A 139 0.77 5.91 2.12
N THR A 140 0.74 7.18 1.72
CA THR A 140 1.17 7.56 0.37
C THR A 140 2.06 8.79 0.39
N ALA A 141 3.19 8.71 -0.30
CA ALA A 141 4.08 9.85 -0.50
C ALA A 141 3.49 10.79 -1.57
N CYS A 142 2.95 11.95 -1.13
CA CYS A 142 2.39 12.98 -2.00
C CYS A 142 3.47 14.01 -2.31
N LEU A 143 4.32 13.70 -3.29
CA LEU A 143 5.50 14.52 -3.63
C LEU A 143 5.17 15.78 -4.43
N GLY A 144 3.95 15.90 -4.94
CA GLY A 144 3.47 17.08 -5.68
C GLY A 144 3.51 18.37 -4.87
N ASP A 145 3.38 18.25 -3.53
CA ASP A 145 3.42 19.40 -2.63
C ASP A 145 4.84 19.94 -2.39
N THR A 146 5.87 19.09 -2.47
CA THR A 146 7.22 19.43 -2.00
C THR A 146 8.32 19.33 -3.04
N MET A 147 8.15 18.49 -4.07
CA MET A 147 9.23 18.13 -5.00
C MET A 147 8.88 18.45 -6.46
N LYS A 148 8.45 19.68 -6.75
CA LYS A 148 8.09 20.08 -8.13
C LYS A 148 9.25 19.89 -9.14
N TRP A 149 10.48 20.09 -8.72
CA TRP A 149 11.68 19.89 -9.54
C TRP A 149 11.91 18.42 -9.91
N PHE A 150 11.40 17.48 -9.11
CA PHE A 150 11.52 16.05 -9.38
C PHE A 150 10.82 15.63 -10.69
N LYS A 151 9.81 16.39 -11.16
CA LYS A 151 9.18 16.21 -12.47
C LYS A 151 10.19 16.25 -13.64
N ILE A 152 11.29 17.00 -13.47
CA ILE A 152 12.29 17.19 -14.53
C ILE A 152 13.34 16.08 -14.50
N VAL A 153 13.76 15.62 -13.33
CA VAL A 153 14.87 14.64 -13.17
C VAL A 153 14.39 13.17 -13.11
N ALA A 154 13.17 12.94 -12.63
CA ALA A 154 12.63 11.59 -12.49
C ALA A 154 12.59 10.78 -13.80
N PRO A 155 12.19 11.35 -14.96
CA PRO A 155 12.15 10.60 -16.21
C PRO A 155 13.51 10.01 -16.61
N ILE A 156 14.61 10.71 -16.37
CA ILE A 156 15.97 10.24 -16.67
C ILE A 156 16.34 9.05 -15.78
N GLY A 157 16.11 9.18 -14.46
CA GLY A 157 16.39 8.10 -13.51
C GLY A 157 15.51 6.86 -13.73
N GLN A 158 14.26 7.05 -14.14
CA GLN A 158 13.32 5.97 -14.50
C GLN A 158 13.76 5.26 -15.79
N PHE A 159 14.14 6.02 -16.82
CA PHE A 159 14.65 5.47 -18.08
C PHE A 159 15.90 4.62 -17.86
N LEU A 160 16.79 5.05 -16.98
CA LEU A 160 18.00 4.31 -16.61
C LEU A 160 17.73 3.15 -15.62
N GLY A 161 16.48 2.95 -15.18
CA GLY A 161 16.12 1.92 -14.20
C GLY A 161 16.75 2.12 -12.82
N LEU A 162 17.18 3.34 -12.49
CA LEU A 162 17.81 3.69 -11.22
C LEU A 162 16.79 3.96 -10.10
N ILE A 163 15.61 4.44 -10.49
CA ILE A 163 14.48 4.69 -9.60
C ILE A 163 13.20 4.06 -10.18
N PRO A 164 12.23 3.65 -9.33
CA PRO A 164 10.95 3.17 -9.82
C PRO A 164 10.15 4.31 -10.46
N THR A 165 9.12 3.95 -11.20
CA THR A 165 8.11 4.94 -11.63
C THR A 165 7.48 5.56 -10.39
N VAL A 166 7.48 6.89 -10.29
CA VAL A 166 6.87 7.64 -9.19
C VAL A 166 5.96 8.69 -9.80
N LYS A 167 4.68 8.64 -9.46
CA LYS A 167 3.69 9.64 -9.85
C LYS A 167 3.64 10.76 -8.82
N LEU A 168 3.63 11.98 -9.32
CA LEU A 168 3.62 13.18 -8.49
C LEU A 168 2.21 13.74 -8.42
N PHE A 169 1.63 13.69 -7.24
CA PHE A 169 0.35 14.31 -6.91
C PHE A 169 0.40 14.89 -5.48
N THR A 170 -0.51 15.77 -5.18
CA THR A 170 -0.66 16.44 -3.89
C THR A 170 -1.52 15.59 -2.93
N VAL A 171 -1.51 15.94 -1.66
CA VAL A 171 -2.43 15.34 -0.67
C VAL A 171 -3.88 15.59 -1.06
N GLN A 172 -4.18 16.82 -1.53
CA GLN A 172 -5.55 17.18 -1.92
C GLN A 172 -6.04 16.38 -3.12
N GLU A 173 -5.18 16.17 -4.14
CA GLU A 173 -5.52 15.31 -5.28
C GLU A 173 -5.79 13.87 -4.86
N LEU A 174 -5.01 13.31 -3.93
CA LEU A 174 -5.28 11.97 -3.40
C LEU A 174 -6.62 11.90 -2.65
N VAL A 175 -6.91 12.89 -1.78
CA VAL A 175 -8.18 12.97 -1.07
C VAL A 175 -9.35 13.08 -2.03
N ASN A 176 -9.24 13.92 -3.06
CA ASN A 176 -10.27 14.07 -4.09
C ASN A 176 -10.49 12.74 -4.83
N SER A 177 -9.41 12.04 -5.25
CA SER A 177 -9.52 10.72 -5.90
C SER A 177 -10.27 9.70 -5.04
N LEU A 178 -10.07 9.72 -3.72
CA LEU A 178 -10.82 8.84 -2.80
C LEU A 178 -12.29 9.23 -2.69
N ILE A 179 -12.58 10.52 -2.58
CA ILE A 179 -13.97 11.04 -2.48
C ILE A 179 -14.73 10.76 -3.78
N ASP A 180 -14.13 11.04 -4.94
CA ASP A 180 -14.72 10.84 -6.26
C ASP A 180 -14.97 9.35 -6.54
N ALA A 181 -14.11 8.47 -6.03
CA ALA A 181 -14.35 7.03 -6.04
C ALA A 181 -15.46 6.57 -5.08
N GLY A 182 -16.07 7.46 -4.28
CA GLY A 182 -17.19 7.16 -3.38
C GLY A 182 -16.76 6.69 -1.98
N PHE A 183 -15.55 6.99 -1.56
CA PHE A 183 -15.14 6.82 -0.17
C PHE A 183 -15.52 8.02 0.70
N LYS A 184 -15.64 7.76 2.01
CA LYS A 184 -15.68 8.79 3.06
C LYS A 184 -14.38 8.74 3.82
N ILE A 185 -13.64 9.85 3.90
CA ILE A 185 -12.46 9.96 4.74
C ILE A 185 -12.89 9.91 6.21
N ASP A 186 -12.39 8.94 6.95
CA ASP A 186 -12.69 8.74 8.37
C ASP A 186 -11.54 9.20 9.26
N TYR A 187 -10.30 9.03 8.78
CA TYR A 187 -9.11 9.49 9.47
C TYR A 187 -8.05 9.96 8.47
N GLN A 188 -7.40 11.08 8.76
CA GLN A 188 -6.26 11.58 7.99
C GLN A 188 -5.18 12.11 8.94
N TRP A 189 -3.95 11.73 8.68
CA TRP A 189 -2.80 12.19 9.47
C TRP A 189 -1.53 12.21 8.62
N GLN A 190 -0.65 13.18 8.93
CA GLN A 190 0.67 13.32 8.32
C GLN A 190 1.68 13.71 9.39
N PRO A 191 2.85 13.03 9.51
CA PRO A 191 3.84 13.35 10.55
C PRO A 191 4.46 14.73 10.43
N GLY A 192 4.46 15.31 9.24
CA GLY A 192 4.99 16.63 8.92
C GLY A 192 5.03 16.89 7.42
N PRO A 193 5.40 18.10 7.02
CA PRO A 193 5.49 18.47 5.60
C PRO A 193 6.40 17.52 4.82
N GLY A 194 5.97 17.10 3.62
CA GLY A 194 6.74 16.21 2.75
C GLY A 194 6.81 14.74 3.20
N LYS A 195 6.21 14.38 4.33
CA LYS A 195 6.07 12.99 4.76
C LYS A 195 4.86 12.32 4.10
N ALA A 196 4.82 11.00 4.11
CA ALA A 196 3.67 10.27 3.59
C ALA A 196 2.41 10.60 4.40
N VAL A 197 1.32 10.93 3.69
CA VAL A 197 -0.01 11.06 4.29
C VAL A 197 -0.57 9.68 4.58
N PHE A 198 -1.17 9.50 5.74
CA PHE A 198 -1.88 8.30 6.16
C PHE A 198 -3.37 8.60 6.21
N ILE A 199 -4.15 7.78 5.52
CA ILE A 199 -5.60 7.96 5.38
C ILE A 199 -6.29 6.63 5.66
N VAL A 200 -7.36 6.68 6.46
CA VAL A 200 -8.36 5.62 6.54
C VAL A 200 -9.65 6.14 5.93
N ALA A 201 -10.15 5.46 4.93
CA ALA A 201 -11.37 5.79 4.22
C ALA A 201 -12.37 4.63 4.29
N LYS A 202 -13.65 4.92 4.42
CA LYS A 202 -14.75 3.94 4.47
C LYS A 202 -15.50 3.92 3.15
N LYS A 203 -15.77 2.73 2.62
CA LYS A 203 -16.70 2.56 1.50
C LYS A 203 -18.09 2.94 1.98
N ARG A 204 -18.72 3.92 1.32
CA ARG A 204 -20.14 4.22 1.54
C ARG A 204 -20.97 3.02 1.12
N GLY A 205 -21.98 2.69 1.92
CA GLY A 205 -22.97 1.66 1.62
C GLY A 205 -23.79 1.99 0.36
#